data_dab03a3eab3e0d73c5e7adab33ffff6a
#
_entry.id   dab03a3eab3e0d73c5e7adab33ffff6a
#
_cell.length_a   1.000
_cell.length_b   1.000
_cell.length_c   1.000
_cell.angle_alpha   90.00
_cell.angle_beta   90.00
_cell.angle_gamma   90.00
#
_symmetry.space_group_name_H-M   'P 1'
#
loop_
_entity.id
_entity.type
_entity.pdbx_description
1 polymer ?
#
loop_
_entity_poly.entity_id
_entity_poly.type
_entity_poly.pdbx_seq_one_letter_code
_entity_poly.pdbx_strand_id
1 'polypeptide(L)'
;MNKLILTGNLTRDPEMRETPNGTKVCTFTLAVNRKSQSDHPEADYFRVTAWRGLAESCSRYLKKGRKCCVVGAVGASAYVGNDGRARASLEVVADEVEFLSPRPQEAAPEDYVPVSNEELPEFD
;
A
#
# COMPACT_ATOMS: atom_id res chain seq x y z
N MET A 1 -15.27 6.19 15.95
CA MET A 1 -14.40 5.19 15.30
C MET A 1 -13.97 5.71 13.94
N ASN A 2 -12.67 5.73 13.67
CA ASN A 2 -12.15 6.16 12.39
C ASN A 2 -11.37 4.98 11.79
N LYS A 3 -11.98 4.29 10.85
CA LYS A 3 -11.39 3.10 10.25
C LYS A 3 -11.59 3.10 8.74
N LEU A 4 -10.50 2.96 8.02
CA LEU A 4 -10.47 2.97 6.56
C LEU A 4 -9.78 1.70 6.09
N ILE A 5 -10.31 1.09 5.05
CA ILE A 5 -9.71 -0.09 4.41
C ILE A 5 -9.49 0.25 2.95
N LEU A 6 -8.24 0.14 2.50
CA LEU A 6 -7.86 0.47 1.13
C LEU A 6 -7.11 -0.69 0.50
N THR A 7 -7.39 -0.96 -0.75
CA THR A 7 -6.59 -1.86 -1.57
C THR A 7 -6.12 -1.10 -2.78
N GLY A 8 -4.82 -1.11 -3.02
CA GLY A 8 -4.25 -0.38 -4.14
C GLY A 8 -2.81 -0.76 -4.38
N ASN A 9 -2.17 0.01 -5.25
CA ASN A 9 -0.80 -0.24 -5.65
C ASN A 9 0.08 0.95 -5.29
N LEU A 10 1.33 0.67 -4.91
CA LEU A 10 2.28 1.73 -4.60
C LEU A 10 2.67 2.47 -5.87
N THR A 11 2.72 3.79 -5.78
CA THR A 11 3.11 4.65 -6.90
C THR A 11 4.62 4.78 -7.05
N ARG A 12 5.36 4.52 -5.98
CA ARG A 12 6.82 4.53 -5.94
C ARG A 12 7.30 3.66 -4.77
N ASP A 13 8.60 3.46 -4.66
CA ASP A 13 9.17 2.71 -3.56
C ASP A 13 8.85 3.37 -2.22
N PRO A 14 8.63 2.58 -1.15
CA PRO A 14 8.38 3.15 0.16
C PRO A 14 9.64 3.82 0.70
N GLU A 15 9.43 4.85 1.50
CA GLU A 15 10.50 5.62 2.10
C GLU A 15 10.57 5.33 3.59
N MET A 16 11.73 4.82 4.02
CA MET A 16 11.97 4.49 5.42
C MET A 16 12.78 5.58 6.08
N ARG A 17 12.36 6.02 7.26
CA ARG A 17 13.07 7.02 8.04
C ARG A 17 13.07 6.64 9.51
N GLU A 18 13.91 7.32 10.30
CA GLU A 18 13.90 7.20 11.74
C GLU A 18 13.65 8.58 12.34
N THR A 19 12.87 8.61 13.42
CA THR A 19 12.69 9.83 14.19
C THR A 19 13.93 10.07 15.06
N PRO A 20 14.10 11.29 15.64
CA PRO A 20 15.26 11.55 16.49
C PRO A 20 15.42 10.60 17.67
N ASN A 21 14.34 10.01 18.16
CA ASN A 21 14.40 9.02 19.24
C ASN A 21 14.52 7.57 18.75
N GLY A 22 14.84 7.37 17.46
CA GLY A 22 15.11 6.03 16.93
C GLY A 22 13.89 5.23 16.50
N THR A 23 12.72 5.84 16.45
CA THR A 23 11.51 5.13 16.01
C THR A 23 11.46 5.06 14.48
N LYS A 24 11.27 3.87 13.96
CA LYS A 24 11.18 3.67 12.51
C LYS A 24 9.81 4.04 11.98
N VAL A 25 9.80 4.73 10.85
CA VAL A 25 8.58 5.14 10.17
C VAL A 25 8.76 4.93 8.66
N CYS A 26 7.75 4.34 8.04
CA CYS A 26 7.73 4.08 6.60
C CYS A 26 6.55 4.79 5.98
N THR A 27 6.79 5.55 4.92
CA THR A 27 5.71 6.23 4.19
C THR A 27 5.69 5.78 2.74
N PHE A 28 4.48 5.64 2.20
CA PHE A 28 4.30 5.32 0.79
C PHE A 28 2.97 5.89 0.32
N THR A 29 2.85 6.08 -0.98
CA THR A 29 1.61 6.54 -1.60
C THR A 29 0.93 5.38 -2.29
N LEU A 30 -0.34 5.21 -1.98
CA LEU A 30 -1.17 4.13 -2.52
C LEU A 30 -2.15 4.71 -3.53
N ALA A 31 -2.14 4.18 -4.73
CA ALA A 31 -3.11 4.52 -5.76
C ALA A 31 -4.26 3.53 -5.69
N VAL A 32 -5.44 4.03 -5.42
CA VAL A 32 -6.67 3.24 -5.30
C VAL A 32 -7.56 3.58 -6.47
N ASN A 33 -7.84 2.61 -7.32
CA ASN A 33 -8.66 2.84 -8.50
C ASN A 33 -10.11 3.10 -8.12
N ARG A 34 -10.68 4.15 -8.71
CA ARG A 34 -12.09 4.41 -8.56
C ARG A 34 -12.89 3.43 -9.41
N LYS A 35 -14.02 3.00 -8.88
CA LYS A 35 -15.02 2.31 -9.67
C LYS A 35 -15.64 3.33 -10.59
N SER A 36 -15.24 3.30 -11.87
CA SER A 36 -15.75 4.23 -12.85
C SER A 36 -16.22 3.49 -14.08
N GLN A 37 -17.32 3.98 -14.69
CA GLN A 37 -17.80 3.50 -15.98
C GLN A 37 -17.16 4.29 -17.13
N SER A 38 -16.26 5.20 -16.80
CA SER A 38 -15.56 6.01 -17.78
C SER A 38 -14.47 5.21 -18.47
N ASP A 39 -14.19 5.57 -19.73
CA ASP A 39 -13.06 5.01 -20.47
C ASP A 39 -11.71 5.49 -19.93
N HIS A 40 -11.74 6.45 -19.01
CA HIS A 40 -10.54 7.01 -18.39
C HIS A 40 -10.53 6.64 -16.91
N PRO A 41 -9.88 5.53 -16.55
CA PRO A 41 -9.82 5.14 -15.14
C PRO A 41 -9.08 6.21 -14.33
N GLU A 42 -9.67 6.57 -13.20
CA GLU A 42 -9.10 7.52 -12.27
C GLU A 42 -8.72 6.80 -10.99
N ALA A 43 -7.71 7.32 -10.31
CA ALA A 43 -7.27 6.80 -9.04
C ALA A 43 -7.27 7.91 -7.99
N ASP A 44 -7.57 7.52 -6.77
CA ASP A 44 -7.36 8.37 -5.60
C ASP A 44 -6.04 7.99 -4.97
N TYR A 45 -5.32 8.99 -4.45
CA TYR A 45 -4.01 8.78 -3.86
C TYR A 45 -4.07 9.02 -2.37
N PHE A 46 -3.57 8.04 -1.63
CA PHE A 46 -3.53 8.11 -0.18
C PHE A 46 -2.08 7.99 0.29
N ARG A 47 -1.68 8.91 1.16
CA ARG A 47 -0.36 8.83 1.77
C ARG A 47 -0.48 7.98 3.03
N VAL A 48 0.25 6.89 3.07
CA VAL A 48 0.18 5.91 4.16
C VAL A 48 1.45 6.00 4.99
N THR A 49 1.28 6.03 6.30
CA THR A 49 2.38 6.03 7.26
C THR A 49 2.26 4.81 8.14
N ALA A 50 3.32 4.03 8.23
CA ALA A 50 3.42 2.86 9.10
C ALA A 50 4.56 3.08 10.10
N TRP A 51 4.36 2.63 11.34
CA TRP A 51 5.29 2.86 12.43
C TRP A 51 5.87 1.55 12.97
N ARG A 52 7.09 1.61 13.46
CA ARG A 52 7.77 0.54 14.20
C ARG A 52 7.89 -0.77 13.40
N GLY A 53 7.43 -1.88 13.94
CA GLY A 53 7.52 -3.17 13.27
C GLY A 53 6.80 -3.22 11.94
N LEU A 54 5.67 -2.54 11.84
CA LEU A 54 4.94 -2.45 10.58
C LEU A 54 5.73 -1.65 9.53
N ALA A 55 6.45 -0.62 9.96
CA ALA A 55 7.33 0.14 9.07
C ALA A 55 8.42 -0.75 8.49
N GLU A 56 9.02 -1.60 9.31
CA GLU A 56 10.05 -2.53 8.84
C GLU A 56 9.50 -3.52 7.82
N SER A 57 8.32 -4.07 8.08
CA SER A 57 7.68 -5.01 7.16
C SER A 57 7.35 -4.35 5.83
N CYS A 58 6.78 -3.15 5.87
CA CYS A 58 6.44 -2.42 4.66
C CYS A 58 7.69 -2.08 3.85
N SER A 59 8.75 -1.63 4.51
CA SER A 59 10.00 -1.31 3.82
C SER A 59 10.61 -2.54 3.17
N ARG A 60 10.47 -3.70 3.80
CA ARG A 60 11.05 -4.95 3.30
C ARG A 60 10.28 -5.54 2.13
N TYR A 61 8.96 -5.51 2.18
CA TYR A 61 8.13 -6.25 1.23
C TYR A 61 7.47 -5.40 0.17
N LEU A 62 7.38 -4.10 0.33
CA LEU A 62 6.73 -3.23 -0.64
C LEU A 62 7.73 -2.58 -1.59
N LYS A 63 7.29 -2.40 -2.82
CA LYS A 63 8.03 -1.70 -3.87
C LYS A 63 7.03 -1.04 -4.80
N LYS A 64 7.52 -0.11 -5.62
CA LYS A 64 6.70 0.51 -6.66
C LYS A 64 5.93 -0.55 -7.45
N GLY A 65 4.64 -0.33 -7.60
CA GLY A 65 3.76 -1.19 -8.38
C GLY A 65 3.16 -2.36 -7.63
N ARG A 66 3.64 -2.67 -6.44
CA ARG A 66 3.07 -3.78 -5.66
C ARG A 66 1.73 -3.42 -5.05
N LYS A 67 0.92 -4.44 -4.88
CA LYS A 67 -0.43 -4.30 -4.32
C LYS A 67 -0.43 -4.65 -2.85
N CYS A 68 -1.16 -3.87 -2.08
CA CYS A 68 -1.39 -4.18 -0.67
C CYS A 68 -2.76 -3.70 -0.23
N CYS A 69 -3.19 -4.23 0.91
CA CYS A 69 -4.40 -3.78 1.59
C CYS A 69 -3.98 -3.11 2.88
N VAL A 70 -4.46 -1.89 3.10
CA VAL A 70 -4.12 -1.10 4.28
C VAL A 70 -5.38 -0.87 5.10
N VAL A 71 -5.29 -1.14 6.38
CA VAL A 71 -6.34 -0.84 7.35
C VAL A 71 -5.77 0.21 8.32
N GLY A 72 -6.46 1.31 8.51
CA GLY A 72 -5.98 2.35 9.40
C GLY A 72 -6.97 3.46 9.61
N ALA A 73 -6.48 4.55 10.17
CA ALA A 73 -7.26 5.75 10.41
C ALA A 73 -6.91 6.80 9.37
N VAL A 74 -7.92 7.48 8.83
CA VAL A 74 -7.72 8.49 7.81
C VAL A 74 -7.85 9.89 8.41
N GLY A 75 -6.96 10.79 7.98
CA GLY A 75 -7.04 12.21 8.27
C GLY A 75 -6.93 12.98 6.98
N ALA A 76 -7.42 14.20 7.00
CA ALA A 76 -7.30 15.10 5.88
C ALA A 76 -6.58 16.36 6.32
N SER A 77 -5.67 16.84 5.48
CA SER A 77 -5.01 18.12 5.72
C SER A 77 -5.08 18.96 4.46
N ALA A 78 -5.19 20.27 4.63
CA ALA A 78 -5.19 21.20 3.53
C ALA A 78 -3.87 21.95 3.50
N TYR A 79 -3.36 22.18 2.31
CA TYR A 79 -2.12 22.94 2.13
C TYR A 79 -2.21 23.75 0.85
N VAL A 80 -1.32 24.73 0.74
CA VAL A 80 -1.22 25.54 -0.47
C VAL A 80 -0.04 25.02 -1.28
N GLY A 81 -0.31 24.61 -2.52
CA GLY A 81 0.72 24.11 -3.41
C GLY A 81 1.62 25.22 -3.94
N ASN A 82 2.68 24.84 -4.63
CA ASN A 82 3.63 25.79 -5.22
C ASN A 82 2.99 26.71 -6.26
N ASP A 83 1.85 26.29 -6.81
CA ASP A 83 1.06 27.09 -7.76
C ASP A 83 0.10 28.05 -7.08
N GLY A 84 0.12 28.16 -5.75
CA GLY A 84 -0.76 29.02 -4.98
C GLY A 84 -2.16 28.48 -4.77
N ARG A 85 -2.45 27.28 -5.25
CA ARG A 85 -3.77 26.67 -5.11
C ARG A 85 -3.89 25.86 -3.84
N ALA A 86 -5.06 25.91 -3.22
CA ALA A 86 -5.36 25.07 -2.07
C ALA A 86 -5.51 23.63 -2.51
N ARG A 87 -4.89 22.72 -1.79
CA ARG A 87 -4.96 21.27 -2.06
C ARG A 87 -5.27 20.54 -0.77
N ALA A 88 -5.86 19.37 -0.92
CA ALA A 88 -6.12 18.48 0.20
C ALA A 88 -5.27 17.21 0.05
N SER A 89 -4.75 16.73 1.16
CA SER A 89 -4.03 15.47 1.22
C SER A 89 -4.77 14.53 2.14
N LEU A 90 -4.98 13.30 1.68
CA LEU A 90 -5.56 12.24 2.51
C LEU A 90 -4.41 11.40 3.07
N GLU A 91 -4.32 11.36 4.38
CA GLU A 91 -3.27 10.66 5.07
C GLU A 91 -3.86 9.53 5.90
N VAL A 92 -3.20 8.38 5.87
CA VAL A 92 -3.65 7.18 6.58
C VAL A 92 -2.53 6.72 7.49
N VAL A 93 -2.86 6.55 8.77
CA VAL A 93 -1.95 5.90 9.70
C VAL A 93 -2.33 4.43 9.74
N ALA A 94 -1.45 3.58 9.25
CA ALA A 94 -1.75 2.16 9.10
C ALA A 94 -1.72 1.45 10.45
N ASP A 95 -2.75 0.65 10.69
CA ASP A 95 -2.79 -0.29 11.81
C ASP A 95 -2.36 -1.67 11.34
N GLU A 96 -2.66 -1.99 10.09
CA GLU A 96 -2.42 -3.30 9.51
C GLU A 96 -2.19 -3.16 8.01
N VAL A 97 -1.26 -3.93 7.47
CA VAL A 97 -1.00 -3.97 6.03
C VAL A 97 -0.89 -5.43 5.61
N GLU A 98 -1.68 -5.81 4.61
CA GLU A 98 -1.57 -7.12 3.99
C GLU A 98 -0.91 -6.99 2.63
N PHE A 99 0.11 -7.79 2.40
CA PHE A 99 0.86 -7.76 1.16
C PHE A 99 0.21 -8.73 0.17
N LEU A 100 -0.35 -8.19 -0.91
CA LEU A 100 -1.15 -8.95 -1.86
C LEU A 100 -0.37 -9.38 -3.11
N SER A 101 0.75 -8.72 -3.38
CA SER A 101 1.63 -9.13 -4.46
C SER A 101 2.66 -10.12 -3.95
N PRO A 102 3.02 -11.14 -4.74
CA PRO A 102 4.06 -12.08 -4.32
C PRO A 102 5.43 -11.39 -4.27
N ARG A 103 6.30 -11.90 -3.39
CA ARG A 103 7.67 -11.40 -3.31
C ARG A 103 8.43 -11.82 -4.56
N PRO A 104 9.34 -10.98 -5.11
CA PRO A 104 10.07 -11.36 -6.31
C PRO A 104 10.86 -12.65 -6.17
N GLN A 105 11.47 -12.89 -5.02
CA GLN A 105 12.26 -14.10 -4.80
C GLN A 105 11.39 -15.33 -4.56
N GLU A 106 10.14 -15.15 -4.22
CA GLU A 106 9.20 -16.22 -3.91
C GLU A 106 8.19 -16.46 -5.01
N ALA A 107 8.05 -15.51 -5.91
CA ALA A 107 7.05 -15.58 -6.97
C ALA A 107 7.24 -16.80 -7.86
N ALA A 108 8.48 -17.22 -8.08
CA ALA A 108 8.81 -18.36 -8.91
C ALA A 108 10.08 -19.03 -8.42
N PRO A 109 10.02 -19.80 -7.31
CA PRO A 109 11.19 -20.61 -6.93
C PRO A 109 11.53 -21.57 -8.07
N GLU A 110 12.80 -21.90 -8.21
CA GLU A 110 13.26 -22.76 -9.30
C GLU A 110 12.56 -24.10 -9.34
N ASP A 111 12.21 -24.63 -8.18
CA ASP A 111 11.52 -25.90 -8.06
C ASP A 111 10.00 -25.75 -8.00
N TYR A 112 9.49 -24.55 -8.21
CA TYR A 112 8.06 -24.32 -8.19
C TYR A 112 7.40 -24.84 -9.46
N VAL A 113 6.46 -25.75 -9.28
CA VAL A 113 5.67 -26.28 -10.38
C VAL A 113 4.23 -25.81 -10.16
N PRO A 114 3.68 -25.00 -11.07
CA PRO A 114 2.27 -24.62 -10.94
C PRO A 114 1.39 -25.86 -11.02
N VAL A 115 0.49 -25.98 -10.05
CA VAL A 115 -0.43 -27.10 -9.99
C VAL A 115 -1.71 -26.70 -10.71
N SER A 116 -2.10 -27.50 -11.71
CA SER A 116 -3.34 -27.25 -12.43
C SER A 116 -4.54 -27.62 -11.55
N ASN A 117 -5.71 -27.09 -11.89
CA ASN A 117 -6.93 -27.42 -11.15
C ASN A 117 -7.22 -28.91 -11.14
N GLU A 118 -6.77 -29.62 -12.15
CA GLU A 118 -6.95 -31.06 -12.25
C GLU A 118 -6.11 -31.85 -11.29
N GLU A 119 -4.98 -31.27 -10.87
CA GLU A 119 -4.03 -31.90 -9.94
C GLU A 119 -4.29 -31.53 -8.49
N LEU A 120 -5.09 -30.48 -8.27
CA LEU A 120 -5.41 -30.03 -6.93
C LEU A 120 -6.46 -30.95 -6.30
N PRO A 121 -6.33 -31.27 -5.01
CA PRO A 121 -7.40 -31.95 -4.32
C PRO A 121 -8.63 -31.07 -4.27
N GLU A 122 -9.80 -31.69 -4.31
CA GLU A 122 -11.04 -30.93 -4.18
C GLU A 122 -11.20 -30.45 -2.76
N PHE A 123 -11.43 -29.16 -2.62
CA PHE A 123 -11.74 -28.55 -1.34
C PHE A 123 -13.23 -28.28 -1.31
N ASP A 124 -13.93 -29.07 -0.57
CA ASP A 124 -15.37 -28.90 -0.42
C ASP A 124 -15.72 -28.04 0.76
#